data_0f5980fc26e8e80cf81da9a17ac62266
#
_entry.id   0f5980fc26e8e80cf81da9a17ac62266
#
_cell.length_a   1.000
_cell.length_b   1.000
_cell.length_c   1.000
_cell.angle_alpha   90.00
_cell.angle_beta   90.00
_cell.angle_gamma   90.00
#
_symmetry.space_group_name_H-M   'P 1'
#
loop_
_entity.id
_entity.type
_entity.pdbx_description
1 polymer ?
#
loop_
_entity_poly.entity_id
_entity_poly.type
_entity_poly.pdbx_seq_one_letter_code
_entity_poly.pdbx_strand_id
1 'polypeptide(L)'
;MTGNTLVPGKASETELCRMMDEYSSMLVGICAILLDDRDLAQDVVQETFIRVYKKMDSFRGARPESEKAWLTRIAVNLCRDEKRKSWFRLRERAKPIDMTAIPMED
;
A
#
# COMPACT_ATOMS: atom_id res chain seq x y z
N MET A 1 6.46 -32.26 6.35
CA MET A 1 6.50 -31.91 6.17
C MET A 1 6.42 -31.48 5.52
N THR A 2 6.53 -31.45 5.46
CA THR A 2 6.63 -30.98 4.88
C THR A 2 6.51 -30.31 4.17
N GLY A 3 6.43 -30.34 3.80
CA GLY A 3 6.40 -29.89 2.78
C GLY A 3 6.40 -28.58 2.70
N ASN A 4 6.13 -28.16 3.08
CA ASN A 4 6.03 -27.00 3.02
C ASN A 4 7.08 -26.47 3.04
N THR A 5 7.65 -27.04 3.18
CA THR A 5 8.69 -26.70 3.35
C THR A 5 9.25 -26.06 2.32
N LEU A 6 9.14 -26.30 1.50
CA LEU A 6 9.66 -25.78 0.54
C LEU A 6 9.51 -24.62 0.56
N VAL A 7 9.42 -24.44 1.23
CA VAL A 7 9.03 -23.49 1.10
C VAL A 7 9.51 -22.30 1.17
N PRO A 8 9.74 -21.81 0.20
CA PRO A 8 10.02 -20.49 0.09
C PRO A 8 8.94 -19.79 0.75
N GLY A 9 7.82 -20.30 0.67
CA GLY A 9 6.71 -19.61 1.20
C GLY A 9 6.81 -19.40 2.69
N LYS A 10 7.37 -20.37 3.38
CA LYS A 10 7.45 -20.25 4.77
C LYS A 10 8.42 -19.18 5.21
N ALA A 11 9.54 -19.10 4.59
CA ALA A 11 10.50 -18.08 4.93
C ALA A 11 9.94 -16.70 4.62
N SER A 12 9.23 -16.61 3.53
CA SER A 12 8.66 -15.31 3.15
C SER A 12 7.56 -14.90 4.10
N GLU A 13 6.81 -15.85 4.60
CA GLU A 13 5.78 -15.52 5.55
C GLU A 13 6.35 -15.00 6.85
N THR A 14 7.44 -15.59 7.30
CA THR A 14 8.08 -15.13 8.51
C THR A 14 8.60 -13.72 8.33
N GLU A 15 9.21 -13.49 7.19
CA GLU A 15 9.75 -12.18 6.90
C GLU A 15 8.63 -11.17 6.79
N LEU A 16 7.54 -11.54 6.17
CA LEU A 16 6.41 -10.65 6.04
C LEU A 16 5.85 -10.28 7.41
N CYS A 17 5.70 -11.25 8.28
CA CYS A 17 5.19 -10.98 9.60
C CYS A 17 6.09 -10.01 10.35
N ARG A 18 7.39 -10.17 10.21
CA ARG A 18 8.33 -9.27 10.84
C ARG A 18 8.14 -7.85 10.33
N MET A 19 8.00 -7.70 9.03
CA MET A 19 7.82 -6.39 8.45
C MET A 19 6.50 -5.77 8.87
N MET A 20 5.46 -6.59 8.97
CA MET A 20 4.19 -6.07 9.41
C MET A 20 4.28 -5.58 10.83
N ASP A 21 4.92 -6.33 11.69
CA ASP A 21 5.08 -5.91 13.06
C ASP A 21 5.89 -4.63 13.16
N GLU A 22 6.89 -4.53 12.36
CA GLU A 22 7.77 -3.41 12.44
C GLU A 22 7.26 -2.14 11.80
N TYR A 23 6.59 -2.24 10.71
CA TYR A 23 6.24 -1.06 9.93
C TYR A 23 4.76 -0.72 9.81
N SER A 24 3.85 -1.60 10.20
CA SER A 24 2.44 -1.33 10.01
C SER A 24 1.97 -0.02 10.61
N SER A 25 2.31 0.24 11.83
CA SER A 25 1.84 1.46 12.47
C SER A 25 2.32 2.70 11.75
N MET A 26 3.57 2.69 11.36
CA MET A 26 4.13 3.81 10.66
C MET A 26 3.40 4.02 9.34
N LEU A 27 3.17 2.93 8.61
CA LEU A 27 2.54 3.04 7.32
C LEU A 27 1.08 3.48 7.43
N VAL A 28 0.36 2.96 8.42
CA VAL A 28 -1.01 3.39 8.62
C VAL A 28 -1.03 4.88 8.94
N GLY A 29 -0.10 5.34 9.74
CA GLY A 29 -0.03 6.76 10.07
C GLY A 29 0.17 7.62 8.83
N ILE A 30 1.10 7.24 7.99
CA ILE A 30 1.37 7.99 6.77
C ILE A 30 0.16 7.97 5.86
N CYS A 31 -0.42 6.80 5.66
CA CYS A 31 -1.56 6.69 4.76
C CYS A 31 -2.78 7.42 5.30
N ALA A 32 -2.97 7.39 6.60
CA ALA A 32 -4.11 8.09 7.19
C ALA A 32 -4.02 9.58 6.96
N ILE A 33 -2.82 10.11 7.00
CA ILE A 33 -2.63 11.51 6.71
C ILE A 33 -2.90 11.80 5.26
N LEU A 34 -2.39 10.97 4.39
CA LEU A 34 -2.56 11.19 2.97
C LEU A 34 -4.01 11.01 2.52
N LEU A 35 -4.72 10.07 3.12
CA LEU A 35 -6.07 9.78 2.70
C LEU A 35 -7.12 10.47 3.55
N ASP A 36 -6.71 10.95 4.69
CA ASP A 36 -7.61 11.57 5.63
C ASP A 36 -8.70 10.55 6.01
N ASP A 37 -8.33 9.31 6.18
CA ASP A 37 -9.28 8.26 6.44
C ASP A 37 -8.50 7.08 6.99
N ARG A 38 -8.68 6.80 8.25
CA ARG A 38 -7.90 5.77 8.88
C ARG A 38 -8.30 4.36 8.45
N ASP A 39 -9.57 4.14 8.23
CA ASP A 39 -10.01 2.82 7.81
C ASP A 39 -9.47 2.50 6.42
N LEU A 40 -9.53 3.47 5.54
CA LEU A 40 -9.01 3.27 4.22
C LEU A 40 -7.50 3.10 4.27
N ALA A 41 -6.86 3.82 5.19
CA ALA A 41 -5.42 3.67 5.34
C ALA A 41 -5.05 2.25 5.73
N GLN A 42 -5.84 1.65 6.60
CA GLN A 42 -5.57 0.28 6.99
C GLN A 42 -5.71 -0.67 5.82
N ASP A 43 -6.70 -0.44 4.98
CA ASP A 43 -6.87 -1.27 3.79
C ASP A 43 -5.70 -1.11 2.85
N VAL A 44 -5.21 0.10 2.70
CA VAL A 44 -4.08 0.34 1.83
C VAL A 44 -2.83 -0.33 2.37
N VAL A 45 -2.66 -0.31 3.67
CA VAL A 45 -1.48 -0.95 4.26
C VAL A 45 -1.56 -2.46 4.09
N GLN A 46 -2.75 -3.03 4.23
CA GLN A 46 -2.90 -4.45 3.99
C GLN A 46 -2.54 -4.78 2.55
N GLU A 47 -3.01 -3.98 1.63
CA GLU A 47 -2.70 -4.22 0.22
C GLU A 47 -1.20 -4.06 -0.03
N THR A 48 -0.57 -3.15 0.69
CA THR A 48 0.86 -2.95 0.57
C THR A 48 1.59 -4.24 0.91
N PHE A 49 1.20 -4.86 2.01
CA PHE A 49 1.90 -6.07 2.43
C PHE A 49 1.58 -7.26 1.51
N ILE A 50 0.40 -7.28 0.92
CA ILE A 50 0.09 -8.32 -0.05
C ILE A 50 1.03 -8.18 -1.24
N ARG A 51 1.24 -6.97 -1.71
CA ARG A 51 2.13 -6.77 -2.83
C ARG A 51 3.57 -7.07 -2.49
N VAL A 52 3.95 -6.73 -1.28
CA VAL A 52 5.29 -7.01 -0.80
C VAL A 52 5.51 -8.51 -0.79
N TYR A 53 4.53 -9.25 -0.32
CA TYR A 53 4.68 -10.68 -0.26
C TYR A 53 4.88 -11.26 -1.66
N LYS A 54 4.13 -10.78 -2.61
CA LYS A 54 4.23 -11.27 -3.97
C LYS A 54 5.56 -10.91 -4.62
N LYS A 55 6.18 -9.84 -4.18
CA LYS A 55 7.44 -9.43 -4.76
C LYS A 55 8.64 -9.62 -3.86
N MET A 56 8.47 -10.44 -2.87
CA MET A 56 9.52 -10.62 -1.88
C MET A 56 10.84 -11.05 -2.49
N ASP A 57 10.78 -11.93 -3.42
CA ASP A 57 12.01 -12.40 -4.02
C ASP A 57 12.75 -11.30 -4.74
N SER A 58 12.02 -10.46 -5.43
CA SER A 58 12.64 -9.37 -6.14
C SER A 58 13.33 -8.42 -5.18
N PHE A 59 12.66 -8.12 -4.11
CA PHE A 59 13.25 -7.20 -3.17
C PHE A 59 14.50 -7.79 -2.54
N ARG A 60 14.38 -9.05 -2.19
CA ARG A 60 15.46 -9.64 -1.57
C ARG A 60 16.70 -9.62 -2.35
N GLY A 61 16.67 -9.70 -3.54
CA GLY A 61 17.86 -9.65 -4.31
C GLY A 61 18.27 -8.29 -4.66
N ALA A 62 17.47 -7.34 -4.45
CA ALA A 62 17.72 -6.04 -4.94
C ALA A 62 18.49 -5.19 -4.07
N ARG A 63 18.16 -4.88 -2.97
CA ARG A 63 18.85 -3.98 -2.27
C ARG A 63 18.55 -3.92 -0.93
N PRO A 64 19.37 -3.66 -0.24
CA PRO A 64 19.16 -3.67 1.07
C PRO A 64 18.70 -2.46 1.64
N GLU A 65 18.77 -1.51 0.99
CA GLU A 65 18.57 -0.36 1.57
C GLU A 65 17.45 -0.19 2.20
N SER A 66 16.60 -0.52 2.08
CA SER A 66 15.67 -0.06 2.72
C SER A 66 14.43 -0.67 2.57
N GLU A 67 14.11 -1.59 3.38
CA GLU A 67 12.79 -2.13 3.48
C GLU A 67 11.81 -1.01 3.71
N LYS A 68 12.18 -0.14 4.62
CA LYS A 68 11.30 0.96 4.98
C LYS A 68 10.96 1.83 3.80
N ALA A 69 11.95 2.20 3.04
CA ALA A 69 11.70 3.05 1.87
C ALA A 69 10.90 2.33 0.83
N TRP A 70 11.16 1.06 0.63
CA TRP A 70 10.45 0.28 -0.34
C TRP A 70 8.97 0.16 0.03
N LEU A 71 8.71 -0.17 1.28
CA LEU A 71 7.35 -0.29 1.76
C LEU A 71 6.62 1.05 1.68
N THR A 72 7.29 2.09 2.06
CA THR A 72 6.69 3.42 2.03
C THR A 72 6.33 3.81 0.60
N ARG A 73 7.19 3.51 -0.35
CA ARG A 73 6.91 3.86 -1.71
C ARG A 73 5.68 3.12 -2.24
N ILE A 74 5.57 1.84 -1.92
CA ILE A 74 4.41 1.07 -2.36
C ILE A 74 3.15 1.64 -1.74
N ALA A 75 3.20 1.92 -0.45
CA ALA A 75 2.02 2.43 0.24
C ALA A 75 1.61 3.79 -0.28
N VAL A 76 2.55 4.67 -0.51
CA VAL A 76 2.23 5.99 -1.01
C VAL A 76 1.63 5.92 -2.41
N ASN A 77 2.16 5.03 -3.24
CA ASN A 77 1.61 4.87 -4.58
C ASN A 77 0.18 4.35 -4.51
N LEU A 78 -0.10 3.45 -3.58
CA LEU A 78 -1.46 2.96 -3.43
C LEU A 78 -2.39 4.06 -2.92
N CYS A 79 -1.89 4.92 -2.06
CA CYS A 79 -2.69 6.04 -1.60
C CYS A 79 -3.03 6.97 -2.75
N ARG A 80 -2.09 7.20 -3.63
CA ARG A 80 -2.36 8.03 -4.78
C ARG A 80 -3.43 7.41 -5.64
N ASP A 81 -3.38 6.10 -5.81
CA ASP A 81 -4.38 5.41 -6.61
C ASP A 81 -5.75 5.52 -5.96
N GLU A 82 -5.80 5.40 -4.65
CA GLU A 82 -7.06 5.51 -3.95
C GLU A 82 -7.65 6.92 -4.06
N LYS A 83 -6.80 7.91 -3.97
CA LYS A 83 -7.27 9.28 -4.12
C LYS A 83 -7.79 9.52 -5.52
N ARG A 84 -7.13 8.96 -6.50
CA ARG A 84 -7.56 9.11 -7.85
C ARG A 84 -8.92 8.45 -8.07
N LYS A 85 -9.13 7.28 -7.49
CA LYS A 85 -10.40 6.61 -7.59
C LYS A 85 -11.50 7.39 -6.91
N SER A 86 -11.20 7.94 -5.75
CA SER A 86 -12.18 8.72 -5.02
C SER A 86 -12.57 9.95 -5.81
N TRP A 87 -11.58 10.57 -6.39
CA TRP A 87 -11.82 11.77 -7.17
C TRP A 87 -12.71 11.47 -8.37
N PHE A 88 -12.46 10.35 -9.04
CA PHE A 88 -13.27 9.97 -10.17
C PHE A 88 -14.69 9.64 -9.74
N ARG A 89 -14.88 8.98 -8.64
CA ARG A 89 -16.20 8.68 -8.15
C ARG A 89 -16.97 9.95 -7.84
N LEU A 90 -16.30 10.90 -7.22
CA LEU A 90 -16.92 12.14 -6.89
C LEU A 90 -17.29 12.89 -8.16
N ARG A 91 -16.42 12.89 -9.12
CA ARG A 91 -16.65 13.55 -10.35
C ARG A 91 -17.81 12.93 -11.08
N GLU A 92 -17.95 11.64 -11.05
CA GLU A 92 -19.05 10.97 -11.66
C GLU A 92 -20.34 11.40 -11.03
N ARG A 93 -20.41 11.50 -9.76
CA ARG A 93 -21.60 11.90 -9.14
C ARG A 93 -21.91 13.34 -9.36
N ALA A 94 -20.94 14.17 -9.39
CA ALA A 94 -21.15 15.58 -9.54
C ALA A 94 -21.10 16.04 -10.95
N LYS A 95 -20.84 15.16 -11.88
CA LYS A 95 -20.64 15.60 -13.19
C LYS A 95 -21.65 16.48 -13.78
N PRO A 96 -22.87 16.28 -13.58
CA PRO A 96 -23.79 17.14 -14.23
C PRO A 96 -23.73 18.51 -13.67
N ILE A 97 -23.16 18.68 -12.53
CA ILE A 97 -23.18 19.91 -11.96
C ILE A 97 -22.17 20.78 -12.48
N ASP A 98 -20.97 20.49 -12.54
CA ASP A 98 -20.10 21.44 -12.89
C ASP A 98 -18.75 21.02 -12.99
N MET A 99 -18.37 20.74 -14.08
CA MET A 99 -17.05 20.35 -14.27
C MET A 99 -16.09 21.42 -14.06
N THR A 100 -16.49 22.59 -14.21
CA THR A 100 -15.54 23.67 -14.09
C THR A 100 -15.18 23.95 -12.66
N ALA A 101 -15.98 23.46 -11.77
CA ALA A 101 -15.67 23.74 -10.39
C ALA A 101 -14.67 22.76 -9.85
N ILE A 102 -14.33 21.77 -10.57
CA ILE A 102 -13.44 20.79 -10.09
C ILE A 102 -12.03 21.26 -10.18
N PRO A 103 -11.35 21.25 -9.13
CA PRO A 103 -10.01 21.76 -9.13
C PRO A 103 -9.15 20.84 -9.89
N MET A 104 -8.45 21.35 -10.62
CA MET A 104 -7.70 20.57 -11.34
C MET A 104 -6.43 20.43 -10.86
N GLU A 105 -5.95 20.70 -10.12
CA GLU A 105 -4.76 20.71 -9.70
C GLU A 105 -4.30 19.75 -9.23
N ASP A 106 -3.74 19.46 -9.23
CA ASP A 106 -3.31 18.65 -8.80
C ASP A 106 -3.15 18.23 -8.58
#